data_53e9bde5e2e23210d48a279f244b578f
#
_entry.id   53e9bde5e2e23210d48a279f244b578f
#
_cell.length_a   1.000
_cell.length_b   1.000
_cell.length_c   1.000
_cell.angle_alpha   90.00
_cell.angle_beta   90.00
_cell.angle_gamma   90.00
#
_symmetry.space_group_name_H-M   'P 1'
#
loop_
_entity.id
_entity.type
_entity.pdbx_description
1 polymer ?
#
loop_
_entity_poly.entity_id
_entity_poly.type
_entity_poly.pdbx_seq_one_letter_code
_entity_poly.pdbx_strand_id
1 'polypeptide(L)'
;MDVRNTMAAPAPLDEYPIHQTPLSLARVGSSDRNFYDRSYFNAHDRDGGTLLITGLGVYPNLGVTDAYLAVRRGDEVRSVRFSDALGDRSLDMRVGGYRIEVLEPLQRLRVVCEHDDLSCDLTWTGAFPTVQEQPHLILTGNRPIIEASRFAQVGSWAGTLHVDGTDIAVDPAVWTGTRDRSWGIRPVGETEPAGRAAAEPSGGFWWLYVPLRFDDFAIVVIVQEEPDGRRTLNDAVRVWQDGRTEQLGWPRVTIRYRSGTRIPVAARLDLTTQDGKSLEVEITPGTGVPLHVGCGYGGDPDWLHGQWKGRDWSEFRRYDLTDPAIAPRIPYGVIDHVAHARCGSAEGWGLFEHASLGRHDPTGFADWTSVAP
;
A
#
# COMPACT_ATOMS: atom_id res chain seq x y z
N MET A 1 -13.47 9.18 -33.27
CA MET A 1 -13.04 7.89 -32.69
C MET A 1 -12.53 8.20 -31.30
N ASP A 2 -13.34 7.88 -30.31
CA ASP A 2 -12.98 8.07 -28.88
C ASP A 2 -11.99 6.97 -28.52
N VAL A 3 -10.70 7.27 -28.62
CA VAL A 3 -9.65 6.35 -28.16
C VAL A 3 -9.61 6.50 -26.65
N ARG A 4 -10.60 5.91 -25.97
CA ARG A 4 -10.49 5.70 -24.54
C ARG A 4 -9.30 4.79 -24.33
N ASN A 5 -8.36 5.26 -23.55
CA ASN A 5 -7.27 4.45 -23.05
C ASN A 5 -7.86 3.46 -22.04
N THR A 6 -8.56 2.44 -22.55
CA THR A 6 -9.13 1.37 -21.72
C THR A 6 -7.97 0.43 -21.38
N MET A 7 -7.46 0.58 -20.16
CA MET A 7 -6.52 -0.40 -19.63
C MET A 7 -7.21 -1.76 -19.55
N ALA A 8 -6.47 -2.81 -19.88
CA ALA A 8 -6.95 -4.17 -19.69
C ALA A 8 -7.18 -4.42 -18.18
N ALA A 9 -8.29 -5.07 -17.85
CA ALA A 9 -8.51 -5.52 -16.49
C ALA A 9 -7.44 -6.56 -16.11
N PRO A 10 -7.08 -6.67 -14.80
CA PRO A 10 -6.18 -7.71 -14.34
C PRO A 10 -6.66 -9.11 -14.71
N ALA A 11 -5.73 -9.96 -15.14
CA ALA A 11 -5.96 -11.35 -15.49
C ALA A 11 -5.52 -12.28 -14.35
N PRO A 12 -5.97 -13.55 -14.31
CA PRO A 12 -5.59 -14.49 -13.25
C PRO A 12 -4.08 -14.63 -13.04
N LEU A 13 -3.27 -14.46 -14.08
CA LEU A 13 -1.81 -14.52 -13.96
C LEU A 13 -1.19 -13.30 -13.27
N ASP A 14 -1.90 -12.16 -13.19
CA ASP A 14 -1.44 -11.00 -12.45
C ASP A 14 -1.40 -11.23 -10.92
N GLU A 15 -1.93 -12.36 -10.47
CA GLU A 15 -1.79 -12.82 -9.08
C GLU A 15 -0.37 -13.34 -8.78
N TYR A 16 0.42 -13.68 -9.79
CA TYR A 16 1.74 -14.28 -9.64
C TYR A 16 2.87 -13.29 -9.95
N PRO A 17 4.09 -13.48 -9.39
CA PRO A 17 5.23 -12.59 -9.64
C PRO A 17 5.90 -12.85 -10.99
N ILE A 18 5.16 -12.79 -12.10
CA ILE A 18 5.61 -13.14 -13.44
C ILE A 18 5.64 -11.96 -14.42
N HIS A 19 5.36 -10.75 -13.96
CA HIS A 19 5.31 -9.55 -14.80
C HIS A 19 6.67 -9.28 -15.44
N GLN A 20 6.83 -9.72 -16.70
CA GLN A 20 8.05 -9.64 -17.50
C GLN A 20 7.71 -9.72 -19.00
N THR A 21 8.69 -9.40 -19.84
CA THR A 21 8.60 -9.67 -21.28
C THR A 21 8.71 -11.20 -21.55
N PRO A 22 8.57 -11.68 -22.82
CA PRO A 22 8.63 -13.12 -23.14
C PRO A 22 10.04 -13.71 -22.94
N LEU A 23 10.47 -13.75 -21.68
CA LEU A 23 11.70 -14.37 -21.19
C LEU A 23 11.34 -15.46 -20.19
N SER A 24 12.32 -16.29 -19.81
CA SER A 24 12.09 -17.26 -18.72
C SER A 24 11.76 -16.53 -17.40
N LEU A 25 11.06 -17.22 -16.50
CA LEU A 25 10.70 -16.66 -15.16
C LEU A 25 11.91 -16.20 -14.34
N ALA A 26 13.10 -16.75 -14.61
CA ALA A 26 14.34 -16.34 -13.96
C ALA A 26 14.80 -14.93 -14.35
N ARG A 27 14.21 -14.32 -15.38
CA ARG A 27 14.58 -13.01 -15.92
C ARG A 27 13.37 -12.12 -16.06
N VAL A 28 13.61 -10.80 -15.95
CA VAL A 28 12.62 -9.78 -16.23
C VAL A 28 13.05 -8.96 -17.44
N GLY A 29 12.10 -8.29 -18.08
CA GLY A 29 12.36 -7.51 -19.30
C GLY A 29 13.14 -6.24 -19.04
N SER A 30 13.06 -5.69 -17.84
CA SER A 30 13.83 -4.52 -17.42
C SER A 30 15.18 -4.93 -16.87
N SER A 31 16.26 -4.21 -17.25
CA SER A 31 17.57 -4.31 -16.60
C SER A 31 17.76 -3.33 -15.45
N ASP A 32 16.73 -2.53 -15.12
CA ASP A 32 16.81 -1.60 -13.99
C ASP A 32 16.89 -2.37 -12.67
N ARG A 33 17.87 -2.05 -11.84
CA ARG A 33 18.06 -2.70 -10.53
C ARG A 33 16.87 -2.49 -9.60
N ASN A 34 16.08 -1.46 -9.81
CA ASN A 34 14.91 -1.11 -9.03
C ASN A 34 13.62 -1.82 -9.51
N PHE A 35 13.74 -2.81 -10.42
CA PHE A 35 12.58 -3.61 -10.79
C PHE A 35 12.08 -4.43 -9.60
N TYR A 36 10.78 -4.39 -9.36
CA TYR A 36 10.11 -5.08 -8.27
C TYR A 36 8.79 -5.68 -8.71
N ASP A 37 8.31 -6.66 -7.97
CA ASP A 37 6.95 -7.22 -8.06
C ASP A 37 6.49 -7.57 -6.64
N ARG A 38 5.43 -6.95 -6.14
CA ARG A 38 5.03 -7.01 -4.73
C ARG A 38 3.54 -7.19 -4.55
N SER A 39 3.20 -7.97 -3.52
CA SER A 39 1.87 -8.02 -2.91
C SER A 39 1.87 -7.22 -1.61
N TYR A 40 0.83 -6.45 -1.39
CA TYR A 40 0.52 -5.74 -0.15
C TYR A 40 -0.88 -6.13 0.31
N PHE A 41 -1.04 -6.24 1.61
CA PHE A 41 -2.33 -6.50 2.26
C PHE A 41 -2.43 -5.71 3.56
N ASN A 42 -3.65 -5.29 3.90
CA ASN A 42 -3.99 -4.90 5.25
C ASN A 42 -5.26 -5.62 5.74
N ALA A 43 -5.41 -5.67 7.05
CA ALA A 43 -6.59 -6.21 7.71
C ALA A 43 -6.87 -5.44 9.00
N HIS A 44 -8.13 -5.16 9.30
CA HIS A 44 -8.53 -4.49 10.53
C HIS A 44 -9.94 -4.91 10.99
N ASP A 45 -10.17 -4.76 12.28
CA ASP A 45 -11.42 -5.10 12.98
C ASP A 45 -12.49 -3.99 12.91
N ARG A 46 -12.40 -3.07 11.96
CA ARG A 46 -13.23 -1.86 11.78
C ARG A 46 -13.08 -0.82 12.88
N ASP A 47 -13.03 -1.21 14.14
CA ASP A 47 -12.86 -0.29 15.28
C ASP A 47 -11.41 0.21 15.39
N GLY A 48 -10.48 -0.43 14.66
CA GLY A 48 -9.06 -0.06 14.66
C GLY A 48 -8.33 -0.45 15.94
N GLY A 49 -8.89 -1.36 16.73
CA GLY A 49 -8.22 -1.96 17.88
C GLY A 49 -7.02 -2.81 17.47
N THR A 50 -7.12 -3.41 16.29
CA THR A 50 -6.02 -4.15 15.65
C THR A 50 -5.94 -3.79 14.17
N LEU A 51 -4.76 -3.35 13.72
CA LEU A 51 -4.44 -3.11 12.32
C LEU A 51 -3.22 -3.95 11.95
N LEU A 52 -3.39 -4.84 10.97
CA LEU A 52 -2.37 -5.69 10.39
C LEU A 52 -1.99 -5.18 9.02
N ILE A 53 -0.68 -5.17 8.72
CA ILE A 53 -0.13 -4.88 7.39
C ILE A 53 0.87 -5.97 7.06
N THR A 54 0.82 -6.51 5.85
CA THR A 54 1.70 -7.58 5.43
C THR A 54 1.95 -7.57 3.92
N GLY A 55 3.04 -8.18 3.49
CA GLY A 55 3.36 -8.29 2.09
C GLY A 55 4.56 -9.15 1.80
N LEU A 56 4.72 -9.48 0.52
CA LEU A 56 5.87 -10.19 -0.04
C LEU A 56 6.32 -9.49 -1.30
N GLY A 57 7.61 -9.32 -1.46
CA GLY A 57 8.24 -8.74 -2.63
C GLY A 57 9.29 -9.62 -3.26
N VAL A 58 9.40 -9.57 -4.59
CA VAL A 58 10.52 -10.12 -5.34
C VAL A 58 11.23 -9.00 -6.10
N TYR A 59 12.55 -9.01 -6.07
CA TYR A 59 13.42 -7.98 -6.65
C TYR A 59 14.44 -8.67 -7.55
N PRO A 60 14.03 -9.04 -8.78
CA PRO A 60 14.81 -9.97 -9.62
C PRO A 60 16.21 -9.47 -9.95
N ASN A 61 16.36 -8.17 -10.20
CA ASN A 61 17.65 -7.57 -10.57
C ASN A 61 18.56 -7.27 -9.37
N LEU A 62 18.05 -7.44 -8.14
CA LEU A 62 18.84 -7.47 -6.89
C LEU A 62 19.09 -8.91 -6.42
N GLY A 63 18.36 -9.90 -6.96
CA GLY A 63 18.44 -11.29 -6.52
C GLY A 63 17.87 -11.53 -5.13
N VAL A 64 16.94 -10.68 -4.67
CA VAL A 64 16.38 -10.68 -3.31
C VAL A 64 14.88 -10.97 -3.35
N THR A 65 14.39 -11.68 -2.36
CA THR A 65 12.97 -11.76 -1.98
C THR A 65 12.82 -11.40 -0.52
N ASP A 66 11.72 -10.77 -0.16
CA ASP A 66 11.43 -10.41 1.23
C ASP A 66 9.93 -10.51 1.55
N ALA A 67 9.62 -10.56 2.84
CA ALA A 67 8.26 -10.46 3.34
C ALA A 67 8.25 -9.89 4.76
N TYR A 68 7.07 -9.44 5.18
CA TYR A 68 6.87 -8.93 6.52
C TYR A 68 5.42 -9.14 6.97
N LEU A 69 5.25 -9.17 8.28
CA LEU A 69 3.98 -9.06 8.98
C LEU A 69 4.14 -8.03 10.09
N ALA A 70 3.36 -6.96 10.05
CA ALA A 70 3.33 -5.93 11.07
C ALA A 70 1.92 -5.82 11.66
N VAL A 71 1.82 -5.76 12.98
CA VAL A 71 0.54 -5.64 13.69
C VAL A 71 0.63 -4.51 14.71
N ARG A 72 -0.25 -3.53 14.57
CA ARG A 72 -0.47 -2.49 15.56
C ARG A 72 -1.61 -2.84 16.50
N ARG A 73 -1.35 -2.74 17.81
CA ARG A 73 -2.36 -2.74 18.88
C ARG A 73 -1.99 -1.66 19.90
N GLY A 74 -2.90 -0.74 20.13
CA GLY A 74 -2.62 0.44 20.95
C GLY A 74 -1.48 1.28 20.36
N ASP A 75 -0.48 1.59 21.16
CA ASP A 75 0.67 2.39 20.77
C ASP A 75 1.88 1.55 20.31
N GLU A 76 1.73 0.23 20.20
CA GLU A 76 2.81 -0.64 19.78
C GLU A 76 2.58 -1.22 18.38
N VAL A 77 3.65 -1.22 17.57
CA VAL A 77 3.77 -1.99 16.34
C VAL A 77 4.73 -3.16 16.57
N ARG A 78 4.26 -4.37 16.30
CA ARG A 78 5.06 -5.59 16.28
C ARG A 78 5.31 -5.98 14.85
N SER A 79 6.55 -6.25 14.49
CA SER A 79 6.92 -6.58 13.12
C SER A 79 7.84 -7.78 13.09
N VAL A 80 7.51 -8.76 12.27
CA VAL A 80 8.42 -9.83 11.85
C VAL A 80 8.74 -9.64 10.38
N ARG A 81 10.01 -9.81 10.03
CA ARG A 81 10.55 -9.56 8.69
C ARG A 81 11.40 -10.71 8.24
N PHE A 82 11.38 -10.97 6.95
CA PHE A 82 12.13 -12.06 6.32
C PHE A 82 12.85 -11.53 5.08
N SER A 83 14.06 -12.03 4.82
CA SER A 83 14.81 -11.77 3.59
C SER A 83 15.59 -13.00 3.20
N ASP A 84 15.65 -13.30 1.90
CA ASP A 84 16.47 -14.37 1.34
C ASP A 84 16.89 -14.06 -0.10
N ALA A 85 17.79 -14.89 -0.60
CA ALA A 85 18.11 -14.89 -2.03
C ALA A 85 16.90 -15.39 -2.83
N LEU A 86 16.54 -14.65 -3.89
CA LEU A 86 15.46 -15.04 -4.78
C LEU A 86 15.74 -16.38 -5.50
N GLY A 87 17.01 -16.69 -5.76
CA GLY A 87 17.41 -17.93 -6.44
C GLY A 87 16.79 -18.03 -7.84
N ASP A 88 16.42 -19.26 -8.19
CA ASP A 88 15.62 -19.50 -9.39
C ASP A 88 14.19 -19.06 -9.13
N ARG A 89 13.79 -17.97 -9.77
CA ARG A 89 12.48 -17.39 -9.61
C ARG A 89 11.38 -18.39 -9.99
N SER A 90 10.44 -18.60 -9.07
CA SER A 90 9.31 -19.51 -9.26
C SER A 90 7.98 -18.81 -8.97
N LEU A 91 6.87 -19.51 -9.18
CA LEU A 91 5.54 -19.05 -8.78
C LEU A 91 5.25 -19.33 -7.30
N ASP A 92 6.18 -19.95 -6.57
CA ASP A 92 6.06 -20.14 -5.11
C ASP A 92 6.42 -18.85 -4.39
N MET A 93 5.40 -18.18 -3.88
CA MET A 93 5.54 -16.92 -3.15
C MET A 93 5.85 -17.21 -1.68
N ARG A 94 7.12 -17.56 -1.39
CA ARG A 94 7.60 -17.95 -0.06
C ARG A 94 8.95 -17.32 0.26
N VAL A 95 9.12 -16.90 1.52
CA VAL A 95 10.42 -16.53 2.10
C VAL A 95 10.42 -16.81 3.61
N GLY A 96 11.36 -17.62 4.08
CA GLY A 96 11.39 -18.06 5.47
C GLY A 96 10.08 -18.70 5.94
N GLY A 97 9.57 -18.23 7.07
CA GLY A 97 8.27 -18.64 7.62
C GLY A 97 7.05 -17.98 6.98
N TYR A 98 7.23 -17.12 5.96
CA TYR A 98 6.14 -16.40 5.30
C TYR A 98 5.80 -17.02 3.95
N ARG A 99 4.49 -17.14 3.63
CA ARG A 99 4.02 -17.56 2.32
C ARG A 99 2.65 -17.00 1.95
N ILE A 100 2.44 -16.83 0.65
CA ILE A 100 1.14 -16.54 0.05
C ILE A 100 0.76 -17.72 -0.83
N GLU A 101 -0.38 -18.34 -0.56
CA GLU A 101 -0.95 -19.43 -1.35
C GLU A 101 -2.11 -18.88 -2.18
N VAL A 102 -2.05 -19.03 -3.51
CA VAL A 102 -3.15 -18.64 -4.40
C VAL A 102 -4.15 -19.79 -4.44
N LEU A 103 -5.27 -19.63 -3.72
CA LEU A 103 -6.36 -20.62 -3.71
C LEU A 103 -7.25 -20.47 -4.94
N GLU A 104 -7.55 -19.23 -5.31
CA GLU A 104 -8.29 -18.85 -6.50
C GLU A 104 -7.79 -17.46 -6.96
N PRO A 105 -7.15 -17.36 -8.13
CA PRO A 105 -6.56 -16.11 -8.61
C PRO A 105 -7.56 -14.96 -8.60
N LEU A 106 -7.15 -13.80 -8.08
CA LEU A 106 -7.92 -12.57 -7.94
C LEU A 106 -9.16 -12.66 -7.01
N GLN A 107 -9.39 -13.82 -6.38
CA GLN A 107 -10.55 -14.06 -5.52
C GLN A 107 -10.16 -14.49 -4.11
N ARG A 108 -9.33 -15.53 -3.98
CA ARG A 108 -9.02 -16.12 -2.67
C ARG A 108 -7.53 -16.43 -2.56
N LEU A 109 -6.96 -15.93 -1.48
CA LEU A 109 -5.55 -16.16 -1.12
C LEU A 109 -5.48 -16.62 0.32
N ARG A 110 -4.45 -17.38 0.67
CA ARG A 110 -4.09 -17.66 2.04
C ARG A 110 -2.73 -17.05 2.33
N VAL A 111 -2.63 -16.28 3.40
CA VAL A 111 -1.39 -15.69 3.91
C VAL A 111 -1.05 -16.39 5.21
N VAL A 112 0.12 -16.99 5.25
CA VAL A 112 0.64 -17.66 6.44
C VAL A 112 1.97 -17.04 6.82
N CYS A 113 2.12 -16.70 8.09
CA CYS A 113 3.36 -16.27 8.70
C CYS A 113 3.60 -17.10 9.95
N GLU A 114 4.74 -17.75 10.02
CA GLU A 114 5.15 -18.61 11.14
C GLU A 114 6.31 -17.96 11.87
N HIS A 115 6.07 -17.51 13.11
CA HIS A 115 7.06 -16.97 14.03
C HIS A 115 6.51 -17.07 15.45
N ASP A 116 7.39 -17.30 16.45
CA ASP A 116 7.00 -17.56 17.83
C ASP A 116 6.25 -16.38 18.49
N ASP A 117 6.66 -15.15 18.18
CA ASP A 117 6.08 -13.94 18.81
C ASP A 117 4.90 -13.35 18.03
N LEU A 118 4.83 -13.59 16.72
CA LEU A 118 3.86 -13.00 15.82
C LEU A 118 3.60 -13.92 14.64
N SER A 119 2.43 -14.51 14.55
CA SER A 119 2.09 -15.43 13.47
C SER A 119 0.65 -15.24 12.98
N CYS A 120 0.38 -15.70 11.78
CA CYS A 120 -0.98 -15.69 11.25
C CYS A 120 -1.22 -16.84 10.27
N ASP A 121 -2.48 -17.25 10.18
CA ASP A 121 -3.04 -18.11 9.14
C ASP A 121 -4.37 -17.50 8.71
N LEU A 122 -4.32 -16.71 7.65
CA LEU A 122 -5.41 -15.86 7.22
C LEU A 122 -5.80 -16.13 5.77
N THR A 123 -7.09 -16.26 5.52
CA THR A 123 -7.66 -16.36 4.17
C THR A 123 -8.30 -15.04 3.78
N TRP A 124 -7.80 -14.46 2.70
CA TRP A 124 -8.41 -13.33 1.99
C TRP A 124 -9.54 -13.81 1.08
N THR A 125 -10.62 -13.03 1.04
CA THR A 125 -11.68 -13.19 0.03
C THR A 125 -12.03 -11.80 -0.53
N GLY A 126 -11.85 -11.62 -1.84
CA GLY A 126 -12.23 -10.40 -2.53
C GLY A 126 -13.75 -10.20 -2.48
N ALA A 127 -14.20 -9.00 -2.07
CA ALA A 127 -15.63 -8.65 -2.04
C ALA A 127 -16.11 -8.09 -3.38
N PHE A 128 -15.19 -7.52 -4.14
CA PHE A 128 -15.42 -6.94 -5.46
C PHE A 128 -14.30 -7.37 -6.41
N PRO A 129 -14.51 -7.31 -7.73
CA PRO A 129 -13.45 -7.49 -8.72
C PRO A 129 -12.28 -6.54 -8.48
N THR A 130 -11.10 -6.93 -8.95
CA THR A 130 -9.91 -6.09 -8.93
C THR A 130 -10.10 -4.85 -9.81
N VAL A 131 -9.53 -3.74 -9.38
CA VAL A 131 -9.50 -2.47 -10.13
C VAL A 131 -8.07 -2.23 -10.61
N GLN A 132 -7.87 -2.20 -11.92
CA GLN A 132 -6.60 -1.75 -12.50
C GLN A 132 -6.50 -0.23 -12.35
N GLU A 133 -5.44 0.24 -11.74
CA GLU A 133 -5.15 1.67 -11.57
C GLU A 133 -4.42 2.23 -12.80
N GLN A 134 -4.44 3.56 -12.94
CA GLN A 134 -3.64 4.25 -13.95
C GLN A 134 -2.15 3.99 -13.72
N PRO A 135 -1.36 3.79 -14.80
CA PRO A 135 0.10 3.65 -14.68
C PRO A 135 0.71 4.87 -13.97
N HIS A 136 1.60 4.60 -13.05
CA HIS A 136 2.31 5.63 -12.30
C HIS A 136 3.68 5.85 -12.93
N LEU A 137 3.90 7.04 -13.52
CA LEU A 137 5.15 7.40 -14.17
C LEU A 137 5.70 8.70 -13.59
N ILE A 138 6.91 8.63 -13.04
CA ILE A 138 7.70 9.80 -12.63
C ILE A 138 9.05 9.73 -13.31
N LEU A 139 9.41 10.79 -14.00
CA LEU A 139 10.69 10.93 -14.70
C LEU A 139 11.60 11.96 -14.02
N THR A 140 12.88 11.67 -13.98
CA THR A 140 13.94 12.67 -13.76
C THR A 140 14.75 12.77 -15.06
N GLY A 141 14.59 13.89 -15.77
CA GLY A 141 15.04 14.00 -17.14
C GLY A 141 14.32 12.96 -18.03
N ASN A 142 15.10 12.11 -18.70
CA ASN A 142 14.59 11.03 -19.56
C ASN A 142 14.56 9.66 -18.86
N ARG A 143 14.76 9.63 -17.54
CA ARG A 143 14.88 8.39 -16.79
C ARG A 143 13.67 8.18 -15.88
N PRO A 144 13.00 7.02 -15.93
CA PRO A 144 11.98 6.68 -14.95
C PRO A 144 12.59 6.49 -13.55
N ILE A 145 12.05 7.19 -12.57
CA ILE A 145 12.27 6.95 -11.15
C ILE A 145 11.17 6.03 -10.63
N ILE A 146 9.94 6.25 -11.11
CA ILE A 146 8.81 5.35 -10.92
C ILE A 146 8.22 5.07 -12.30
N GLU A 147 8.04 3.81 -12.61
CA GLU A 147 7.28 3.30 -13.74
C GLU A 147 6.58 2.04 -13.25
N ALA A 148 5.37 2.18 -12.75
CA ALA A 148 4.68 1.11 -12.04
C ALA A 148 3.24 0.93 -12.52
N SER A 149 2.84 -0.33 -12.59
CA SER A 149 1.44 -0.75 -12.72
C SER A 149 0.98 -1.33 -11.39
N ARG A 150 -0.33 -1.19 -11.10
CA ARG A 150 -0.93 -1.73 -9.89
C ARG A 150 -2.40 -2.04 -10.10
N PHE A 151 -2.88 -3.11 -9.45
CA PHE A 151 -4.30 -3.30 -9.21
C PHE A 151 -4.61 -3.29 -7.73
N ALA A 152 -5.81 -2.85 -7.38
CA ALA A 152 -6.35 -2.82 -6.03
C ALA A 152 -7.57 -3.74 -5.90
N GLN A 153 -7.82 -4.20 -4.70
CA GLN A 153 -9.04 -4.94 -4.35
C GLN A 153 -9.40 -4.72 -2.88
N VAL A 154 -10.70 -4.66 -2.59
CA VAL A 154 -11.24 -4.65 -1.23
C VAL A 154 -11.89 -5.98 -0.91
N GLY A 155 -11.85 -6.40 0.36
CA GLY A 155 -12.37 -7.71 0.73
C GLY A 155 -12.45 -7.93 2.23
N SER A 156 -12.45 -9.18 2.63
CA SER A 156 -12.51 -9.59 4.03
C SER A 156 -11.50 -10.69 4.32
N TRP A 157 -11.23 -10.85 5.61
CA TRP A 157 -10.29 -11.82 6.14
C TRP A 157 -10.96 -12.80 7.11
N ALA A 158 -10.53 -14.06 7.07
CA ALA A 158 -10.94 -15.10 8.01
C ALA A 158 -9.71 -15.91 8.44
N GLY A 159 -9.68 -16.34 9.69
CA GLY A 159 -8.62 -17.21 10.22
C GLY A 159 -8.19 -16.84 11.62
N THR A 160 -6.88 -16.95 11.90
CA THR A 160 -6.32 -16.69 13.22
C THR A 160 -5.07 -15.81 13.10
N LEU A 161 -4.98 -14.82 13.97
CA LEU A 161 -3.81 -13.98 14.19
C LEU A 161 -3.30 -14.23 15.60
N HIS A 162 -2.04 -14.61 15.75
CA HIS A 162 -1.39 -14.79 17.06
C HIS A 162 -0.48 -13.62 17.38
N VAL A 163 -0.73 -12.95 18.51
CA VAL A 163 0.05 -11.79 18.98
C VAL A 163 0.27 -11.91 20.47
N ASP A 164 1.53 -11.86 20.92
CA ASP A 164 1.91 -11.87 22.35
C ASP A 164 1.28 -13.03 23.13
N GLY A 165 1.30 -14.23 22.58
CA GLY A 165 0.73 -15.43 23.23
C GLY A 165 -0.80 -15.49 23.22
N THR A 166 -1.48 -14.60 22.47
CA THR A 166 -2.95 -14.54 22.38
C THR A 166 -3.42 -14.81 20.96
N ASP A 167 -4.33 -15.76 20.81
CA ASP A 167 -5.03 -16.00 19.55
C ASP A 167 -6.20 -15.03 19.39
N ILE A 168 -6.21 -14.35 18.25
CA ILE A 168 -7.28 -13.45 17.83
C ILE A 168 -8.01 -14.11 16.66
N ALA A 169 -9.29 -14.43 16.87
CA ALA A 169 -10.13 -14.93 15.80
C ALA A 169 -10.45 -13.79 14.81
N VAL A 170 -10.14 -14.02 13.54
CA VAL A 170 -10.42 -13.09 12.45
C VAL A 170 -11.70 -13.53 11.76
N ASP A 171 -12.81 -12.83 12.07
CA ASP A 171 -14.14 -13.10 11.54
C ASP A 171 -14.41 -12.22 10.31
N PRO A 172 -14.71 -12.78 9.12
CA PRO A 172 -14.96 -12.03 7.90
C PRO A 172 -16.19 -11.10 7.96
N ALA A 173 -17.09 -11.29 8.92
CA ALA A 173 -18.20 -10.37 9.16
C ALA A 173 -17.74 -9.02 9.73
N VAL A 174 -16.61 -9.00 10.43
CA VAL A 174 -16.03 -7.82 11.09
C VAL A 174 -14.74 -7.39 10.40
N TRP A 175 -13.83 -8.35 10.15
CA TRP A 175 -12.51 -8.05 9.60
C TRP A 175 -12.57 -7.78 8.10
N THR A 176 -12.26 -6.56 7.75
CA THR A 176 -12.15 -6.10 6.37
C THR A 176 -10.72 -5.68 6.09
N GLY A 177 -10.41 -5.44 4.83
CA GLY A 177 -9.12 -4.94 4.42
C GLY A 177 -9.07 -4.64 2.94
N THR A 178 -7.89 -4.26 2.53
CA THR A 178 -7.57 -3.99 1.14
C THR A 178 -6.30 -4.71 0.76
N ARG A 179 -6.12 -4.94 -0.51
CA ARG A 179 -4.87 -5.42 -1.06
C ARG A 179 -4.55 -4.71 -2.36
N ASP A 180 -3.29 -4.62 -2.64
CA ASP A 180 -2.80 -4.30 -3.96
C ASP A 180 -1.69 -5.27 -4.38
N ARG A 181 -1.48 -5.32 -5.68
CA ARG A 181 -0.30 -5.89 -6.28
C ARG A 181 0.26 -4.90 -7.26
N SER A 182 1.55 -4.61 -7.12
CA SER A 182 2.24 -3.64 -7.97
C SER A 182 3.56 -4.20 -8.48
N TRP A 183 3.91 -3.80 -9.69
CA TRP A 183 5.15 -4.21 -10.35
C TRP A 183 5.68 -3.10 -11.26
N GLY A 184 6.98 -3.13 -11.52
CA GLY A 184 7.65 -2.14 -12.36
C GLY A 184 8.92 -1.61 -11.73
N ILE A 185 9.18 -0.33 -11.85
CA ILE A 185 10.38 0.34 -11.36
C ILE A 185 9.99 1.32 -10.25
N ARG A 186 10.66 1.22 -9.11
CA ARG A 186 10.65 2.21 -8.03
C ARG A 186 11.87 2.02 -7.14
N PRO A 187 12.36 3.05 -6.43
CA PRO A 187 13.50 2.89 -5.53
C PRO A 187 13.26 1.79 -4.50
N VAL A 188 14.11 0.77 -4.50
CA VAL A 188 14.08 -0.39 -3.59
C VAL A 188 15.49 -0.81 -3.19
N GLY A 189 15.60 -1.52 -2.07
CA GLY A 189 16.86 -2.06 -1.59
C GLY A 189 17.83 -0.99 -1.13
N GLU A 190 19.09 -1.17 -1.51
CA GLU A 190 20.17 -0.26 -1.12
C GLU A 190 20.18 1.03 -1.93
N THR A 191 20.71 2.08 -1.33
CA THR A 191 20.96 3.34 -2.02
C THR A 191 21.78 3.12 -3.30
N GLU A 192 21.41 3.80 -4.37
CA GLU A 192 22.14 3.69 -5.62
C GLU A 192 23.60 4.18 -5.50
N PRO A 193 24.55 3.52 -6.21
CA PRO A 193 25.94 3.90 -6.14
C PRO A 193 26.18 5.34 -6.65
N ALA A 194 27.22 5.97 -6.12
CA ALA A 194 27.68 7.27 -6.58
C ALA A 194 28.01 7.25 -8.09
N GLY A 195 27.88 8.40 -8.74
CA GLY A 195 28.12 8.57 -10.18
C GLY A 195 26.84 8.79 -11.01
N ARG A 196 25.69 8.64 -10.40
CA ARG A 196 24.42 9.14 -10.94
C ARG A 196 24.27 10.63 -10.67
N ALA A 197 23.79 11.37 -11.65
CA ALA A 197 23.28 12.70 -11.37
C ALA A 197 22.18 12.56 -10.30
N ALA A 198 22.40 13.12 -9.13
CA ALA A 198 21.37 13.20 -8.12
C ALA A 198 20.19 13.95 -8.73
N ALA A 199 18.99 13.41 -8.59
CA ALA A 199 17.79 14.20 -8.79
C ALA A 199 17.86 15.37 -7.79
N GLU A 200 17.50 16.58 -8.23
CA GLU A 200 17.24 17.67 -7.29
C GLU A 200 16.23 17.14 -6.26
N PRO A 201 16.47 17.33 -4.95
CA PRO A 201 15.53 16.89 -3.94
C PRO A 201 14.15 17.45 -4.27
N SER A 202 13.13 16.62 -4.36
CA SER A 202 11.77 17.12 -4.48
C SER A 202 11.49 17.97 -3.25
N GLY A 203 10.99 19.20 -3.42
CA GLY A 203 10.66 20.08 -2.31
C GLY A 203 9.56 19.53 -1.39
N GLY A 204 8.94 18.42 -1.76
CA GLY A 204 7.90 17.73 -1.00
C GLY A 204 7.35 16.50 -1.73
N PHE A 205 6.51 15.78 -1.03
CA PHE A 205 5.78 14.60 -1.53
C PHE A 205 4.40 14.58 -0.89
N TRP A 206 3.36 14.62 -1.70
CA TRP A 206 1.99 14.48 -1.24
C TRP A 206 1.34 13.26 -1.91
N TRP A 207 0.78 12.40 -1.09
CA TRP A 207 0.26 11.11 -1.49
C TRP A 207 -1.07 10.82 -0.81
N LEU A 208 -2.01 10.25 -1.56
CA LEU A 208 -3.27 9.73 -1.07
C LEU A 208 -3.64 8.46 -1.81
N TYR A 209 -3.93 7.40 -1.05
CA TYR A 209 -4.49 6.16 -1.55
C TYR A 209 -5.64 5.70 -0.67
N VAL A 210 -6.83 5.54 -1.24
CA VAL A 210 -8.07 5.34 -0.50
C VAL A 210 -8.95 4.29 -1.18
N PRO A 211 -8.69 3.00 -0.98
CA PRO A 211 -9.62 1.93 -1.30
C PRO A 211 -10.65 1.75 -0.19
N LEU A 212 -11.95 1.90 -0.53
CA LEU A 212 -13.08 1.83 0.39
C LEU A 212 -14.08 0.78 -0.06
N ARG A 213 -14.56 -0.04 0.88
CA ARG A 213 -15.62 -1.01 0.70
C ARG A 213 -16.92 -0.49 1.31
N PHE A 214 -17.97 -0.43 0.52
CA PHE A 214 -19.37 -0.31 0.92
C PHE A 214 -20.11 -1.62 0.65
N ASP A 215 -21.33 -1.75 1.04
CA ASP A 215 -22.10 -3.01 0.85
C ASP A 215 -22.30 -3.32 -0.64
N ASP A 216 -22.68 -2.32 -1.45
CA ASP A 216 -23.09 -2.51 -2.85
C ASP A 216 -21.98 -2.17 -3.87
N PHE A 217 -20.94 -1.46 -3.46
CA PHE A 217 -19.85 -1.00 -4.33
C PHE A 217 -18.56 -0.78 -3.55
N ALA A 218 -17.46 -0.66 -4.30
CA ALA A 218 -16.21 -0.15 -3.75
C ALA A 218 -15.76 1.09 -4.51
N ILE A 219 -14.98 1.95 -3.84
CA ILE A 219 -14.31 3.12 -4.45
C ILE A 219 -12.82 2.97 -4.22
N VAL A 220 -12.03 3.17 -5.27
CA VAL A 220 -10.57 3.25 -5.19
C VAL A 220 -10.15 4.63 -5.70
N VAL A 221 -9.48 5.40 -4.86
CA VAL A 221 -8.93 6.71 -5.21
C VAL A 221 -7.44 6.72 -4.98
N ILE A 222 -6.68 7.21 -5.95
CA ILE A 222 -5.24 7.41 -5.83
C ILE A 222 -4.86 8.76 -6.42
N VAL A 223 -4.10 9.53 -5.64
CA VAL A 223 -3.61 10.85 -6.05
C VAL A 223 -2.19 11.04 -5.56
N GLN A 224 -1.32 11.51 -6.43
CA GLN A 224 -0.03 12.07 -6.07
C GLN A 224 0.09 13.49 -6.60
N GLU A 225 0.55 14.39 -5.76
CA GLU A 225 0.77 15.79 -6.10
C GLU A 225 2.22 16.20 -5.86
N GLU A 226 2.72 17.04 -6.75
CA GLU A 226 3.96 17.79 -6.57
C GLU A 226 3.75 18.92 -5.56
N PRO A 227 4.82 19.57 -5.06
CA PRO A 227 4.68 20.66 -4.09
C PRO A 227 3.75 21.80 -4.50
N ASP A 228 3.61 22.07 -5.80
CA ASP A 228 2.71 23.11 -6.36
C ASP A 228 1.26 22.63 -6.57
N GLY A 229 0.95 21.37 -6.21
CA GLY A 229 -0.36 20.75 -6.40
C GLY A 229 -0.58 20.16 -7.80
N ARG A 230 0.42 20.16 -8.68
CA ARG A 230 0.33 19.47 -9.97
C ARG A 230 0.30 17.95 -9.76
N ARG A 231 -0.69 17.28 -10.29
CA ARG A 231 -0.85 15.83 -10.16
C ARG A 231 0.05 15.07 -11.13
N THR A 232 0.77 14.12 -10.59
CA THR A 232 1.56 13.13 -11.34
C THR A 232 0.84 11.80 -11.43
N LEU A 233 -0.10 11.55 -10.53
CA LEU A 233 -1.03 10.42 -10.55
C LEU A 233 -2.40 10.90 -10.13
N ASN A 234 -3.44 10.46 -10.83
CA ASN A 234 -4.81 10.85 -10.56
C ASN A 234 -5.77 9.80 -11.10
N ASP A 235 -6.38 9.03 -10.21
CA ASP A 235 -7.40 8.06 -10.58
C ASP A 235 -8.47 7.95 -9.49
N ALA A 236 -9.72 7.72 -9.91
CA ALA A 236 -10.83 7.44 -9.02
C ALA A 236 -11.84 6.54 -9.74
N VAL A 237 -12.07 5.36 -9.20
CA VAL A 237 -12.91 4.33 -9.80
C VAL A 237 -13.91 3.82 -8.78
N ARG A 238 -15.17 3.66 -9.19
CA ARG A 238 -16.19 2.87 -8.49
C ARG A 238 -16.37 1.53 -9.19
N VAL A 239 -16.45 0.45 -8.42
CA VAL A 239 -16.63 -0.91 -8.92
C VAL A 239 -17.79 -1.59 -8.19
N TRP A 240 -18.58 -2.39 -8.92
CA TRP A 240 -19.68 -3.20 -8.40
C TRP A 240 -19.36 -4.69 -8.46
N GLN A 241 -20.12 -5.50 -7.73
CA GLN A 241 -19.93 -6.95 -7.67
C GLN A 241 -20.07 -7.64 -9.04
N ASP A 242 -20.88 -7.08 -9.94
CA ASP A 242 -21.07 -7.57 -11.31
C ASP A 242 -19.90 -7.27 -12.27
N GLY A 243 -18.85 -6.61 -11.78
CA GLY A 243 -17.66 -6.23 -12.54
C GLY A 243 -17.80 -4.91 -13.30
N ARG A 244 -18.94 -4.25 -13.25
CA ARG A 244 -19.11 -2.92 -13.79
C ARG A 244 -18.22 -1.93 -13.06
N THR A 245 -17.58 -1.03 -13.81
CA THR A 245 -16.74 0.04 -13.29
C THR A 245 -17.19 1.39 -13.79
N GLU A 246 -16.93 2.43 -13.02
CA GLU A 246 -17.21 3.81 -13.36
C GLU A 246 -16.06 4.72 -12.95
N GLN A 247 -15.55 5.50 -13.88
CA GLN A 247 -14.61 6.57 -13.59
C GLN A 247 -15.32 7.72 -12.87
N LEU A 248 -14.76 8.17 -11.77
CA LEU A 248 -15.32 9.20 -10.90
C LEU A 248 -14.70 10.60 -11.13
N GLY A 249 -14.17 10.82 -12.32
CA GLY A 249 -13.60 12.09 -12.73
C GLY A 249 -12.32 12.44 -11.95
N TRP A 250 -12.09 13.75 -11.83
CA TRP A 250 -10.93 14.32 -11.16
C TRP A 250 -11.27 14.59 -9.68
N PRO A 251 -10.86 13.75 -8.72
CA PRO A 251 -11.24 13.90 -7.32
C PRO A 251 -10.71 15.21 -6.73
N ARG A 252 -11.60 15.94 -6.03
CA ARG A 252 -11.17 17.06 -5.18
C ARG A 252 -11.03 16.53 -3.77
N VAL A 253 -9.87 16.75 -3.18
CA VAL A 253 -9.52 16.20 -1.86
C VAL A 253 -9.39 17.35 -0.87
N THR A 254 -10.09 17.23 0.25
CA THR A 254 -9.95 18.13 1.38
C THR A 254 -9.58 17.31 2.62
N ILE A 255 -8.45 17.62 3.25
CA ILE A 255 -8.00 16.93 4.46
C ILE A 255 -7.91 17.95 5.59
N ARG A 256 -8.50 17.60 6.73
CA ARG A 256 -8.30 18.33 7.98
C ARG A 256 -7.30 17.57 8.83
N TYR A 257 -6.24 18.27 9.21
CA TYR A 257 -5.18 17.75 10.06
C TYR A 257 -5.39 18.12 11.51
N ARG A 258 -4.83 17.33 12.42
CA ARG A 258 -4.75 17.67 13.85
C ARG A 258 -3.84 18.88 14.02
N SER A 259 -4.29 19.88 14.78
CA SER A 259 -3.50 21.09 15.09
C SER A 259 -2.09 20.72 15.59
N GLY A 260 -1.10 21.45 15.13
CA GLY A 260 0.32 21.21 15.43
C GLY A 260 0.93 19.97 14.80
N THR A 261 0.24 19.30 13.86
CA THR A 261 0.72 18.05 13.21
C THR A 261 0.39 18.00 11.71
N ARG A 262 0.82 16.92 11.05
CA ARG A 262 0.37 16.52 9.69
C ARG A 262 -0.47 15.24 9.72
N ILE A 263 -1.03 14.88 10.88
CA ILE A 263 -1.86 13.70 11.04
C ILE A 263 -3.29 14.01 10.60
N PRO A 264 -3.85 13.31 9.61
CA PRO A 264 -5.22 13.52 9.16
C PRO A 264 -6.23 13.09 10.24
N VAL A 265 -7.29 13.88 10.42
CA VAL A 265 -8.39 13.57 11.37
C VAL A 265 -9.75 13.53 10.68
N ALA A 266 -9.86 14.09 9.49
CA ALA A 266 -11.02 13.97 8.62
C ALA A 266 -10.59 14.25 7.18
N ALA A 267 -11.27 13.63 6.23
CA ALA A 267 -11.11 13.93 4.83
C ALA A 267 -12.46 13.92 4.11
N ARG A 268 -12.54 14.67 3.02
CA ARG A 268 -13.66 14.64 2.09
C ARG A 268 -13.14 14.51 0.66
N LEU A 269 -13.77 13.60 -0.08
CA LEU A 269 -13.56 13.42 -1.51
C LEU A 269 -14.82 13.91 -2.24
N ASP A 270 -14.67 14.94 -3.07
CA ASP A 270 -15.72 15.38 -4.00
C ASP A 270 -15.41 14.76 -5.36
N LEU A 271 -16.26 13.86 -5.81
CA LEU A 271 -16.14 13.05 -7.01
C LEU A 271 -17.24 13.39 -7.99
N THR A 272 -17.05 13.06 -9.26
CA THR A 272 -18.06 13.30 -10.31
C THR A 272 -18.30 12.00 -11.07
N THR A 273 -19.56 11.56 -11.08
CA THR A 273 -20.00 10.37 -11.83
C THR A 273 -20.00 10.63 -13.34
N GLN A 274 -20.05 9.58 -14.16
CA GLN A 274 -20.04 9.71 -15.62
C GLN A 274 -21.25 10.50 -16.17
N ASP A 275 -22.38 10.50 -15.46
CA ASP A 275 -23.56 11.31 -15.80
C ASP A 275 -23.51 12.74 -15.23
N GLY A 276 -22.36 13.15 -14.69
CA GLY A 276 -22.09 14.52 -14.22
C GLY A 276 -22.64 14.84 -12.84
N LYS A 277 -23.12 13.86 -12.07
CA LYS A 277 -23.60 14.07 -10.71
C LYS A 277 -22.44 14.15 -9.73
N SER A 278 -22.61 14.94 -8.67
CA SER A 278 -21.68 14.96 -7.53
C SER A 278 -21.86 13.71 -6.67
N LEU A 279 -20.73 13.14 -6.28
CA LEU A 279 -20.64 12.06 -5.31
C LEU A 279 -19.65 12.49 -4.21
N GLU A 280 -20.13 12.62 -2.99
CA GLU A 280 -19.32 13.02 -1.85
C GLU A 280 -19.03 11.80 -0.97
N VAL A 281 -17.77 11.68 -0.55
CA VAL A 281 -17.35 10.66 0.42
C VAL A 281 -16.66 11.36 1.59
N GLU A 282 -17.27 11.25 2.76
CA GLU A 282 -16.67 11.69 4.03
C GLU A 282 -15.86 10.54 4.63
N ILE A 283 -14.66 10.83 5.14
CA ILE A 283 -13.75 9.82 5.70
C ILE A 283 -13.25 10.29 7.05
N THR A 284 -13.30 9.38 8.01
CA THR A 284 -12.67 9.54 9.32
C THR A 284 -11.49 8.56 9.42
N PRO A 285 -10.25 9.04 9.25
CA PRO A 285 -9.06 8.24 9.50
C PRO A 285 -8.95 7.90 11.00
N GLY A 286 -8.76 6.61 11.28
CA GLY A 286 -8.61 6.07 12.63
C GLY A 286 -7.16 5.69 12.95
N THR A 287 -7.01 4.55 13.65
CA THR A 287 -5.70 3.96 13.97
C THR A 287 -4.84 3.83 12.72
N GLY A 288 -3.57 4.21 12.81
CA GLY A 288 -2.66 4.16 11.67
C GLY A 288 -1.34 3.48 11.97
N VAL A 289 -0.74 2.83 10.99
CA VAL A 289 0.63 2.26 11.02
C VAL A 289 1.54 3.11 10.15
N PRO A 290 2.58 3.74 10.71
CA PRO A 290 3.60 4.41 9.91
C PRO A 290 4.47 3.36 9.21
N LEU A 291 4.39 3.29 7.88
CA LEU A 291 5.01 2.22 7.08
C LEU A 291 6.55 2.21 7.15
N HIS A 292 7.15 3.33 7.51
CA HIS A 292 8.60 3.48 7.73
C HIS A 292 9.03 3.14 9.17
N VAL A 293 8.14 2.51 9.95
CA VAL A 293 8.43 1.99 11.29
C VAL A 293 8.12 0.50 11.29
N GLY A 294 9.10 -0.30 10.89
CA GLY A 294 9.02 -1.76 10.92
C GLY A 294 8.38 -2.45 9.72
N CYS A 295 7.86 -1.69 8.72
CA CYS A 295 7.27 -2.26 7.50
C CYS A 295 8.17 -2.15 6.26
N GLY A 296 9.40 -1.61 6.37
CA GLY A 296 10.39 -1.60 5.30
C GLY A 296 10.18 -0.58 4.20
N TYR A 297 9.31 0.42 4.39
CA TYR A 297 9.12 1.51 3.44
C TYR A 297 10.18 2.60 3.63
N GLY A 298 10.31 3.48 2.63
CA GLY A 298 11.35 4.52 2.62
C GLY A 298 11.38 5.35 3.91
N GLY A 299 12.59 5.49 4.49
CA GLY A 299 12.81 6.12 5.79
C GLY A 299 12.87 5.16 6.98
N ASP A 300 12.62 3.86 6.79
CA ASP A 300 12.86 2.84 7.82
C ASP A 300 14.37 2.60 7.98
N PRO A 301 14.98 2.91 9.15
CA PRO A 301 16.42 2.77 9.33
C PRO A 301 16.84 1.32 9.55
N ASP A 302 15.90 0.43 9.87
CA ASP A 302 16.21 -0.94 10.25
C ASP A 302 16.24 -1.87 9.04
N TRP A 303 15.35 -1.61 8.07
CA TRP A 303 15.20 -2.45 6.90
C TRP A 303 14.45 -1.73 5.79
N LEU A 304 14.83 -2.00 4.53
CA LEU A 304 14.13 -1.52 3.33
C LEU A 304 13.75 -2.72 2.45
N HIS A 305 12.62 -2.62 1.79
CA HIS A 305 12.18 -3.61 0.80
C HIS A 305 13.23 -3.82 -0.28
N GLY A 306 13.57 -5.08 -0.55
CA GLY A 306 14.62 -5.46 -1.50
C GLY A 306 16.05 -5.38 -0.95
N GLN A 307 16.22 -4.98 0.31
CA GLN A 307 17.53 -4.96 0.96
C GLN A 307 17.99 -6.39 1.30
N TRP A 308 19.19 -6.75 0.87
CA TRP A 308 19.82 -7.99 1.25
C TRP A 308 20.21 -7.98 2.73
N LYS A 309 19.66 -8.89 3.50
CA LYS A 309 19.95 -9.03 4.95
C LYS A 309 20.66 -10.34 5.29
N GLY A 310 20.82 -11.25 4.36
CA GLY A 310 21.40 -12.57 4.54
C GLY A 310 20.49 -13.68 4.03
N ARG A 311 21.00 -14.92 3.98
CA ARG A 311 20.18 -16.11 3.70
C ARG A 311 19.37 -16.49 4.92
N ASP A 312 18.14 -16.94 4.70
CA ASP A 312 17.23 -17.39 5.76
C ASP A 312 17.12 -16.38 6.92
N TRP A 313 17.24 -15.08 6.59
CA TRP A 313 17.19 -14.04 7.60
C TRP A 313 15.75 -13.78 8.04
N SER A 314 15.56 -13.72 9.37
CA SER A 314 14.33 -13.25 10.00
C SER A 314 14.67 -12.39 11.21
N GLU A 315 13.80 -11.42 11.48
CA GLU A 315 13.94 -10.55 12.65
C GLU A 315 12.57 -10.14 13.16
N PHE A 316 12.35 -10.25 14.46
CA PHE A 316 11.20 -9.71 15.15
C PHE A 316 11.59 -8.44 15.91
N ARG A 317 10.75 -7.42 15.84
CA ARG A 317 10.90 -6.17 16.60
C ARG A 317 9.58 -5.65 17.13
N ARG A 318 9.68 -4.92 18.24
CA ARG A 318 8.60 -4.10 18.82
C ARG A 318 8.98 -2.64 18.74
N TYR A 319 8.02 -1.82 18.35
CA TYR A 319 8.14 -0.38 18.25
C TYR A 319 7.05 0.27 19.09
N ASP A 320 7.44 0.96 20.15
CA ASP A 320 6.55 1.85 20.91
C ASP A 320 6.48 3.20 20.18
N LEU A 321 5.31 3.50 19.61
CA LEU A 321 5.10 4.73 18.85
C LEU A 321 5.13 6.00 19.73
N THR A 322 5.15 5.85 21.05
CA THR A 322 5.33 6.94 22.01
C THR A 322 6.79 7.17 22.42
N ASP A 323 7.67 6.23 22.05
CA ASP A 323 9.12 6.34 22.33
C ASP A 323 9.68 7.64 21.75
N PRO A 324 10.40 8.47 22.54
CA PRO A 324 11.03 9.70 22.07
C PRO A 324 11.98 9.54 20.86
N ALA A 325 12.50 8.34 20.62
CA ALA A 325 13.32 8.05 19.43
C ALA A 325 12.48 7.74 18.19
N ILE A 326 11.21 7.34 18.34
CA ILE A 326 10.31 6.91 17.27
C ILE A 326 9.26 7.97 16.94
N ALA A 327 8.58 8.48 17.96
CA ALA A 327 7.46 9.41 17.81
C ALA A 327 7.76 10.63 16.89
N PRO A 328 8.94 11.27 16.97
CA PRO A 328 9.26 12.40 16.07
C PRO A 328 9.38 12.02 14.58
N ARG A 329 9.59 10.74 14.27
CA ARG A 329 9.74 10.25 12.90
C ARG A 329 8.39 10.00 12.22
N ILE A 330 7.35 9.68 13.00
CA ILE A 330 6.04 9.24 12.50
C ILE A 330 5.47 10.16 11.41
N PRO A 331 5.49 11.50 11.52
CA PRO A 331 4.93 12.39 10.50
C PRO A 331 5.71 12.43 9.18
N TYR A 332 6.90 11.82 9.12
CA TYR A 332 7.83 11.92 7.99
C TYR A 332 7.86 10.66 7.11
N GLY A 333 6.72 10.03 6.93
CA GLY A 333 6.54 8.89 6.04
C GLY A 333 5.08 8.66 5.70
N VAL A 334 4.84 7.63 4.91
CA VAL A 334 3.48 7.18 4.58
C VAL A 334 2.87 6.48 5.79
N ILE A 335 1.62 6.83 6.11
CA ILE A 335 0.87 6.22 7.20
C ILE A 335 -0.41 5.59 6.63
N ASP A 336 -0.60 4.32 6.93
CA ASP A 336 -1.83 3.59 6.65
C ASP A 336 -2.80 3.73 7.81
N HIS A 337 -3.92 4.40 7.59
CA HIS A 337 -4.98 4.53 8.58
C HIS A 337 -6.17 3.62 8.24
N VAL A 338 -6.76 2.99 9.25
CA VAL A 338 -8.12 2.46 9.11
C VAL A 338 -9.04 3.60 8.71
N ALA A 339 -9.82 3.40 7.66
CA ALA A 339 -10.79 4.38 7.20
C ALA A 339 -12.22 3.94 7.53
N HIS A 340 -12.97 4.77 8.24
CA HIS A 340 -14.41 4.75 8.25
C HIS A 340 -14.93 5.79 7.28
N ALA A 341 -15.85 5.42 6.39
CA ALA A 341 -16.32 6.28 5.31
C ALA A 341 -17.84 6.34 5.22
N ARG A 342 -18.38 7.46 4.75
CA ARG A 342 -19.79 7.65 4.42
C ARG A 342 -19.94 8.20 3.02
N CYS A 343 -20.84 7.60 2.25
CA CYS A 343 -21.21 8.04 0.92
C CYS A 343 -22.73 8.10 0.84
N GLY A 344 -23.33 9.29 1.03
CA GLY A 344 -24.76 9.44 1.26
C GLY A 344 -25.21 8.71 2.52
N SER A 345 -26.09 7.72 2.37
CA SER A 345 -26.56 6.87 3.47
C SER A 345 -25.71 5.59 3.65
N ALA A 346 -24.80 5.29 2.72
CA ALA A 346 -23.95 4.10 2.79
C ALA A 346 -22.76 4.33 3.72
N GLU A 347 -22.52 3.36 4.61
CA GLU A 347 -21.31 3.30 5.43
C GLU A 347 -20.32 2.30 4.83
N GLY A 348 -19.03 2.60 4.99
CA GLY A 348 -17.96 1.79 4.43
C GLY A 348 -16.69 1.85 5.26
N TRP A 349 -15.81 0.89 5.01
CA TRP A 349 -14.50 0.78 5.65
C TRP A 349 -13.43 0.48 4.61
N GLY A 350 -12.21 0.82 4.95
CA GLY A 350 -11.06 0.53 4.11
C GLY A 350 -9.78 1.16 4.64
N LEU A 351 -8.97 1.64 3.72
CA LEU A 351 -7.69 2.26 4.00
C LEU A 351 -7.74 3.75 3.66
N PHE A 352 -7.08 4.55 4.48
CA PHE A 352 -6.67 5.92 4.17
C PHE A 352 -5.16 6.01 4.32
N GLU A 353 -4.45 5.71 3.24
CA GLU A 353 -3.00 5.83 3.18
C GLU A 353 -2.64 7.25 2.75
N HIS A 354 -1.86 7.92 3.57
CA HIS A 354 -1.53 9.33 3.34
C HIS A 354 -0.11 9.69 3.78
N ALA A 355 0.49 10.59 3.00
CA ALA A 355 1.69 11.32 3.35
C ALA A 355 1.63 12.75 2.85
N SER A 356 2.08 13.69 3.67
CA SER A 356 2.33 15.07 3.26
C SER A 356 3.70 15.48 3.80
N LEU A 357 4.72 15.41 2.96
CA LEU A 357 6.12 15.61 3.32
C LEU A 357 6.64 16.88 2.62
N GLY A 358 7.39 17.73 3.34
CA GLY A 358 7.94 18.95 2.76
C GLY A 358 6.86 19.98 2.41
N ARG A 359 7.13 20.76 1.36
CA ARG A 359 6.21 21.78 0.84
C ARG A 359 5.03 21.15 0.12
N HIS A 360 3.83 21.70 0.37
CA HIS A 360 2.63 21.40 -0.41
C HIS A 360 1.68 22.61 -0.36
N ASP A 361 1.66 23.37 -1.44
CA ASP A 361 0.93 24.66 -1.51
C ASP A 361 -0.59 24.49 -1.29
N PRO A 362 -1.28 23.46 -1.84
CA PRO A 362 -2.71 23.27 -1.62
C PRO A 362 -3.10 23.07 -0.15
N THR A 363 -2.23 22.50 0.67
CA THR A 363 -2.48 22.34 2.12
C THR A 363 -1.93 23.50 2.96
N GLY A 364 -1.16 24.42 2.35
CA GLY A 364 -0.51 25.53 3.04
C GLY A 364 0.76 25.14 3.81
N PHE A 365 1.31 23.95 3.59
CA PHE A 365 2.60 23.54 4.15
C PHE A 365 3.74 24.12 3.34
N ALA A 366 4.53 25.03 3.93
CA ALA A 366 5.59 25.76 3.23
C ALA A 366 6.92 25.00 3.13
N ASP A 367 7.17 24.05 4.04
CA ASP A 367 8.45 23.34 4.17
C ASP A 367 8.31 22.03 4.95
N TRP A 368 9.42 21.39 5.30
CA TRP A 368 9.46 20.12 6.06
C TRP A 368 9.00 20.23 7.51
N THR A 369 8.96 21.45 8.07
CA THR A 369 8.64 21.70 9.50
C THR A 369 7.25 22.24 9.71
N SER A 370 6.61 22.77 8.67
CA SER A 370 5.25 23.31 8.71
C SER A 370 4.24 22.26 9.16
N VAL A 371 3.33 22.66 10.02
CA VAL A 371 2.23 21.83 10.55
C VAL A 371 0.90 22.56 10.42
N ALA A 372 -0.20 21.84 10.59
CA ALA A 372 -1.53 22.44 10.60
C ALA A 372 -1.69 23.41 11.77
N PRO A 373 -2.39 24.55 11.58
CA PRO A 373 -2.64 25.55 12.62
C PRO A 373 -3.51 25.04 13.77
#